data_331532b9219ef981690e6bb6d49abb34
#
_entry.id   331532b9219ef981690e6bb6d49abb34
#
_cell.length_a   1.000
_cell.length_b   1.000
_cell.length_c   1.000
_cell.angle_alpha   90.00
_cell.angle_beta   90.00
_cell.angle_gamma   90.00
#
_symmetry.space_group_name_H-M   'P 1'
#
loop_
_entity.id
_entity.type
_entity.pdbx_description
1 polymer ?
#
loop_
_entity_poly.entity_id
_entity_poly.type
_entity_poly.pdbx_seq_one_letter_code
_entity_poly.pdbx_strand_id
1 'polypeptide(L)'
;SIDSGDVFNQSILDSRLFGTPEGTDISSLYLDNGYLFFNATPVEVSTTDNIIDLEIRLYEGDQARINKVSVKGNTKTQDHVIMRELRTRPGDLFKRSDIMRSQRELAQMQYFDPEAFDVKIDPNPARNEVDVTYVVAEKSSDQIQLQGGWGGGRVVGSLGFTFNNFSSRNLFNGSKWRPLPSGDGQRLSLVARSNGVYYQNYNISFVEPW
;
A
#
# COMPACT_ATOMS: atom_id res chain seq x y z
N SER A 1 -13.02 24.36 -11.88
CA SER A 1 -12.99 24.54 -13.34
C SER A 1 -11.97 25.62 -13.70
N ILE A 2 -11.45 25.57 -14.90
CA ILE A 2 -10.74 26.69 -15.51
C ILE A 2 -11.63 27.11 -16.68
N ASP A 3 -12.15 28.31 -16.61
CA ASP A 3 -13.09 28.81 -17.60
C ASP A 3 -12.44 29.95 -18.40
N SER A 4 -12.99 30.18 -19.60
CA SER A 4 -12.54 31.32 -20.43
C SER A 4 -12.82 32.64 -19.70
N GLY A 5 -11.78 33.47 -19.55
CA GLY A 5 -11.81 34.73 -18.82
C GLY A 5 -11.32 34.65 -17.37
N ASP A 6 -10.96 33.48 -16.88
CA ASP A 6 -10.33 33.33 -15.58
C ASP A 6 -8.90 33.89 -15.58
N VAL A 7 -8.43 34.31 -14.40
CA VAL A 7 -7.02 34.71 -14.24
C VAL A 7 -6.13 33.49 -14.41
N PHE A 8 -5.16 33.58 -15.34
CA PHE A 8 -4.21 32.51 -15.56
C PHE A 8 -3.39 32.17 -14.30
N ASN A 9 -3.38 30.90 -13.96
CA ASN A 9 -2.59 30.36 -12.86
C ASN A 9 -2.03 29.00 -13.24
N GLN A 10 -0.72 28.96 -13.48
CA GLN A 10 0.01 27.76 -13.87
C GLN A 10 -0.19 26.60 -12.88
N SER A 11 -0.15 26.88 -11.58
CA SER A 11 -0.30 25.85 -10.55
C SER A 11 -1.68 25.19 -10.56
N ILE A 12 -2.74 25.97 -10.84
CA ILE A 12 -4.10 25.44 -11.00
C ILE A 12 -4.18 24.60 -12.28
N LEU A 13 -3.63 25.07 -13.38
CA LEU A 13 -3.58 24.34 -14.66
C LEU A 13 -2.89 23.00 -14.48
N ASP A 14 -1.67 22.99 -13.90
CA ASP A 14 -0.89 21.78 -13.69
C ASP A 14 -1.62 20.79 -12.75
N SER A 15 -2.25 21.27 -11.71
CA SER A 15 -3.03 20.41 -10.80
C SER A 15 -4.23 19.75 -11.49
N ARG A 16 -4.84 20.43 -12.48
CA ARG A 16 -5.97 19.87 -13.23
C ARG A 16 -5.52 18.90 -14.32
N LEU A 17 -4.32 19.08 -14.85
CA LEU A 17 -3.78 18.22 -15.91
C LEU A 17 -3.04 17.01 -15.37
N PHE A 18 -2.17 17.17 -14.35
CA PHE A 18 -1.08 16.22 -14.08
C PHE A 18 -1.13 15.52 -12.72
N GLY A 19 -2.14 15.68 -11.96
CA GLY A 19 -2.31 14.87 -10.77
C GLY A 19 -2.61 15.62 -9.51
N THR A 20 -3.79 15.35 -9.01
CA THR A 20 -4.19 15.65 -7.65
C THR A 20 -4.03 14.40 -6.80
N PRO A 21 -3.78 14.54 -5.49
CA PRO A 21 -3.80 13.39 -4.57
C PRO A 21 -5.14 12.63 -4.59
N GLU A 22 -6.21 13.34 -4.94
CA GLU A 22 -7.57 12.82 -5.03
C GLU A 22 -7.87 12.09 -6.34
N GLY A 23 -7.01 12.20 -7.36
CA GLY A 23 -7.19 11.56 -8.67
C GLY A 23 -8.32 12.18 -9.50
N THR A 24 -8.60 13.47 -9.32
CA THR A 24 -9.66 14.20 -10.02
C THR A 24 -9.17 14.99 -11.25
N ASP A 25 -7.93 14.80 -11.61
CA ASP A 25 -7.27 15.40 -12.77
C ASP A 25 -7.46 14.59 -14.05
N ILE A 26 -7.22 15.23 -15.18
CA ILE A 26 -7.40 14.62 -16.50
C ILE A 26 -6.47 13.40 -16.66
N SER A 27 -5.19 13.51 -16.26
CA SER A 27 -4.25 12.40 -16.37
C SER A 27 -4.70 11.17 -15.58
N SER A 28 -5.28 11.35 -14.40
CA SER A 28 -5.81 10.23 -13.60
C SER A 28 -6.98 9.53 -14.29
N LEU A 29 -7.86 10.27 -14.98
CA LEU A 29 -8.95 9.66 -15.75
C LEU A 29 -8.42 8.74 -16.85
N TYR A 30 -7.40 9.17 -17.58
CA TYR A 30 -6.79 8.39 -18.65
C TYR A 30 -6.02 7.19 -18.08
N LEU A 31 -5.20 7.41 -17.04
CA LEU A 31 -4.42 6.35 -16.38
C LEU A 31 -5.31 5.27 -15.74
N ASP A 32 -6.50 5.62 -15.27
CA ASP A 32 -7.46 4.67 -14.72
C ASP A 32 -8.24 3.90 -15.80
N ASN A 33 -8.14 4.34 -17.05
CA ASN A 33 -8.69 3.64 -18.21
C ASN A 33 -7.61 2.95 -19.06
N GLY A 34 -6.41 2.77 -18.52
CA GLY A 34 -5.34 2.01 -19.15
C GLY A 34 -4.40 2.80 -20.06
N TYR A 35 -4.64 4.08 -20.25
CA TYR A 35 -3.81 4.91 -21.14
C TYR A 35 -2.53 5.35 -20.42
N LEU A 36 -1.63 4.39 -20.18
CA LEU A 36 -0.37 4.61 -19.47
C LEU A 36 0.54 5.62 -20.17
N PHE A 37 0.47 5.71 -21.49
CA PHE A 37 1.28 6.58 -22.32
C PHE A 37 0.62 7.94 -22.57
N PHE A 38 -0.50 8.22 -21.89
CA PHE A 38 -1.18 9.50 -21.99
C PHE A 38 -0.28 10.67 -21.62
N ASN A 39 -0.32 11.71 -22.45
CA ASN A 39 0.35 12.96 -22.16
C ASN A 39 -0.54 14.15 -22.54
N ALA A 40 -0.54 15.16 -21.70
CA ALA A 40 -1.23 16.43 -21.94
C ALA A 40 -0.19 17.55 -21.94
N THR A 41 -0.10 18.32 -23.02
CA THR A 41 0.84 19.42 -23.14
C THR A 41 0.09 20.73 -23.33
N PRO A 42 0.10 21.62 -22.32
CA PRO A 42 -0.42 22.96 -22.49
C PRO A 42 0.51 23.78 -23.37
N VAL A 43 -0.02 24.45 -24.37
CA VAL A 43 0.74 25.31 -25.30
C VAL A 43 0.09 26.69 -25.31
N GLU A 44 0.89 27.71 -25.05
CA GLU A 44 0.49 29.11 -25.25
C GLU A 44 0.50 29.41 -26.74
N VAL A 45 -0.67 29.69 -27.31
CA VAL A 45 -0.81 29.97 -28.74
C VAL A 45 -0.61 31.46 -29.03
N SER A 46 -1.18 32.32 -28.21
CA SER A 46 -1.02 33.77 -28.32
C SER A 46 -1.08 34.47 -26.97
N THR A 47 -0.43 35.61 -26.88
CA THR A 47 -0.53 36.51 -25.73
C THR A 47 -0.73 37.94 -26.26
N THR A 48 -1.95 38.48 -26.04
CA THR A 48 -2.31 39.81 -26.51
C THR A 48 -3.09 40.53 -25.40
N ASP A 49 -2.70 41.76 -25.07
CA ASP A 49 -3.37 42.62 -24.11
C ASP A 49 -3.75 41.96 -22.76
N ASN A 50 -2.80 41.26 -22.13
CA ASN A 50 -2.98 40.46 -20.90
C ASN A 50 -3.94 39.25 -21.03
N ILE A 51 -4.26 38.83 -22.25
CA ILE A 51 -5.01 37.61 -22.52
C ILE A 51 -4.06 36.55 -23.05
N ILE A 52 -4.11 35.36 -22.48
CA ILE A 52 -3.34 34.20 -22.91
C ILE A 52 -4.30 33.16 -23.49
N ASP A 53 -4.10 32.83 -24.76
CA ASP A 53 -4.81 31.72 -25.40
C ASP A 53 -4.04 30.43 -25.20
N LEU A 54 -4.66 29.44 -24.56
CA LEU A 54 -4.09 28.13 -24.25
C LEU A 54 -4.72 27.05 -25.12
N GLU A 55 -3.88 26.23 -25.72
CA GLU A 55 -4.26 24.97 -26.38
C GLU A 55 -3.72 23.81 -25.57
N ILE A 56 -4.59 22.87 -25.15
CA ILE A 56 -4.15 21.66 -24.46
C ILE A 56 -4.10 20.52 -25.48
N ARG A 57 -2.89 20.13 -25.85
CA ARG A 57 -2.65 19.02 -26.78
C ARG A 57 -2.63 17.72 -26.02
N LEU A 58 -3.54 16.80 -26.37
CA LEU A 58 -3.65 15.50 -25.76
C LEU A 58 -3.08 14.44 -26.69
N TYR A 59 -2.24 13.56 -26.11
CA TYR A 59 -1.79 12.34 -26.73
C TYR A 59 -2.25 11.17 -25.87
N GLU A 60 -3.17 10.36 -26.38
CA GLU A 60 -3.76 9.27 -25.60
C GLU A 60 -2.88 8.02 -25.60
N GLY A 61 -2.33 7.68 -26.77
CA GLY A 61 -1.60 6.42 -26.97
C GLY A 61 -2.54 5.21 -26.93
N ASP A 62 -1.96 4.02 -26.83
CA ASP A 62 -2.69 2.77 -26.69
C ASP A 62 -2.89 2.40 -25.23
N GLN A 63 -3.94 1.61 -24.96
CA GLN A 63 -4.18 1.06 -23.62
C GLN A 63 -3.14 -0.01 -23.28
N ALA A 64 -2.53 0.09 -22.10
CA ALA A 64 -1.57 -0.87 -21.59
C ALA A 64 -2.22 -1.89 -20.66
N ARG A 65 -1.76 -3.14 -20.73
CA ARG A 65 -2.14 -4.22 -19.83
C ARG A 65 -0.98 -4.60 -18.93
N ILE A 66 -1.32 -5.05 -17.73
CA ILE A 66 -0.34 -5.56 -16.77
C ILE A 66 0.14 -6.93 -17.28
N ASN A 67 1.42 -7.04 -17.63
CA ASN A 67 2.05 -8.30 -18.03
C ASN A 67 2.49 -9.09 -16.79
N LYS A 68 3.19 -8.44 -15.87
CA LYS A 68 3.72 -9.09 -14.67
C LYS A 68 3.56 -8.23 -13.43
N VAL A 69 3.23 -8.86 -12.31
CA VAL A 69 3.27 -8.27 -10.98
C VAL A 69 4.33 -8.98 -10.16
N SER A 70 5.21 -8.22 -9.52
CA SER A 70 6.31 -8.75 -8.69
C SER A 70 6.37 -8.02 -7.36
N VAL A 71 6.90 -8.69 -6.35
CA VAL A 71 7.17 -8.11 -5.04
C VAL A 71 8.65 -8.25 -4.72
N LYS A 72 9.24 -7.23 -4.11
CA LYS A 72 10.64 -7.22 -3.66
C LYS A 72 10.75 -6.62 -2.26
N GLY A 73 11.73 -7.12 -1.48
CA GLY A 73 12.01 -6.62 -0.13
C GLY A 73 11.34 -7.40 1.00
N ASN A 74 10.46 -8.33 0.67
CA ASN A 74 9.87 -9.26 1.63
C ASN A 74 10.85 -10.41 1.93
N THR A 75 11.49 -10.36 3.07
CA THR A 75 12.48 -11.35 3.50
C THR A 75 11.90 -12.43 4.41
N LYS A 76 10.86 -12.10 5.15
CA LYS A 76 10.15 -13.01 6.07
C LYS A 76 8.77 -13.38 5.52
N THR A 77 8.03 -12.37 5.01
CA THR A 77 6.67 -12.53 4.53
C THR A 77 6.67 -13.24 3.18
N GLN A 78 5.83 -14.26 3.04
CA GLN A 78 5.69 -15.00 1.79
C GLN A 78 4.98 -14.15 0.72
N ASP A 79 5.36 -14.34 -0.54
CA ASP A 79 4.79 -13.58 -1.68
C ASP A 79 3.27 -13.68 -1.74
N HIS A 80 2.70 -14.85 -1.47
CA HIS A 80 1.26 -15.06 -1.55
C HIS A 80 0.47 -14.18 -0.56
N VAL A 81 1.07 -13.84 0.59
CA VAL A 81 0.46 -12.96 1.61
C VAL A 81 0.32 -11.55 1.07
N ILE A 82 1.32 -11.09 0.31
CA ILE A 82 1.31 -9.76 -0.30
C ILE A 82 0.42 -9.76 -1.54
N MET A 83 0.61 -10.74 -2.42
CA MET A 83 -0.10 -10.81 -3.71
C MET A 83 -1.62 -10.87 -3.56
N ARG A 84 -2.15 -11.45 -2.48
CA ARG A 84 -3.60 -11.50 -2.22
C ARG A 84 -4.20 -10.12 -1.93
N GLU A 85 -3.42 -9.21 -1.36
CA GLU A 85 -3.86 -7.85 -1.02
C GLU A 85 -3.73 -6.89 -2.22
N LEU A 86 -3.00 -7.29 -3.26
CA LEU A 86 -2.85 -6.47 -4.45
C LEU A 86 -4.12 -6.50 -5.31
N ARG A 87 -4.52 -5.33 -5.80
CA ARG A 87 -5.62 -5.16 -6.75
C ARG A 87 -5.19 -5.35 -8.19
N THR A 88 -3.89 -5.24 -8.44
CA THR A 88 -3.31 -5.40 -9.78
C THR A 88 -3.01 -6.87 -10.06
N ARG A 89 -3.45 -7.36 -11.20
CA ARG A 89 -3.23 -8.76 -11.64
C ARG A 89 -2.71 -8.80 -13.07
N PRO A 90 -1.87 -9.78 -13.41
CA PRO A 90 -1.48 -10.01 -14.80
C PRO A 90 -2.69 -10.20 -15.72
N GLY A 91 -2.69 -9.51 -16.86
CA GLY A 91 -3.78 -9.49 -17.83
C GLY A 91 -4.80 -8.36 -17.64
N ASP A 92 -4.88 -7.75 -16.46
CA ASP A 92 -5.76 -6.62 -16.21
C ASP A 92 -5.30 -5.37 -16.96
N LEU A 93 -6.24 -4.49 -17.23
CA LEU A 93 -5.93 -3.15 -17.75
C LEU A 93 -5.17 -2.37 -16.67
N PHE A 94 -4.17 -1.60 -17.07
CA PHE A 94 -3.46 -0.73 -16.14
C PHE A 94 -4.41 0.29 -15.50
N LYS A 95 -4.34 0.44 -14.19
CA LYS A 95 -5.09 1.45 -13.43
C LYS A 95 -4.23 2.01 -12.30
N ARG A 96 -4.02 3.32 -12.34
CA ARG A 96 -3.28 4.02 -11.30
C ARG A 96 -3.97 3.90 -9.93
N SER A 97 -5.29 4.00 -9.90
CA SER A 97 -6.09 3.87 -8.68
C SER A 97 -5.93 2.51 -8.01
N ASP A 98 -5.80 1.41 -8.76
CA ASP A 98 -5.59 0.08 -8.21
C ASP A 98 -4.19 -0.07 -7.60
N ILE A 99 -3.17 0.56 -8.19
CA ILE A 99 -1.82 0.61 -7.60
C ILE A 99 -1.85 1.37 -6.27
N MET A 100 -2.44 2.56 -6.25
CA MET A 100 -2.53 3.38 -5.03
C MET A 100 -3.38 2.71 -3.95
N ARG A 101 -4.41 1.96 -4.33
CA ARG A 101 -5.21 1.17 -3.39
C ARG A 101 -4.41 0.01 -2.82
N SER A 102 -3.68 -0.71 -3.66
CA SER A 102 -2.78 -1.79 -3.24
C SER A 102 -1.71 -1.30 -2.27
N GLN A 103 -1.10 -0.14 -2.52
CA GLN A 103 -0.16 0.47 -1.58
C GLN A 103 -0.80 0.77 -0.22
N ARG A 104 -2.02 1.31 -0.21
CA ARG A 104 -2.76 1.59 1.04
C ARG A 104 -3.10 0.32 1.81
N GLU A 105 -3.52 -0.74 1.11
CA GLU A 105 -3.82 -2.03 1.72
C GLU A 105 -2.56 -2.67 2.32
N LEU A 106 -1.43 -2.62 1.61
CA LEU A 106 -0.15 -3.07 2.15
C LEU A 106 0.34 -2.22 3.34
N ALA A 107 0.12 -0.91 3.32
CA ALA A 107 0.48 -0.01 4.42
C ALA A 107 -0.33 -0.28 5.71
N GLN A 108 -1.54 -0.81 5.58
CA GLN A 108 -2.36 -1.23 6.71
C GLN A 108 -1.86 -2.54 7.36
N MET A 109 -1.08 -3.33 6.61
CA MET A 109 -0.40 -4.49 7.17
C MET A 109 0.71 -4.03 8.11
N GLN A 110 0.56 -4.31 9.39
CA GLN A 110 1.41 -3.75 10.46
C GLN A 110 2.89 -4.18 10.38
N TYR A 111 3.24 -5.12 9.53
CA TYR A 111 4.59 -5.64 9.36
C TYR A 111 5.37 -5.06 8.18
N PHE A 112 4.83 -4.05 7.50
CA PHE A 112 5.54 -3.24 6.52
C PHE A 112 5.71 -1.80 6.97
N ASP A 113 6.79 -1.18 6.54
CA ASP A 113 7.03 0.24 6.75
C ASP A 113 6.37 1.07 5.65
N PRO A 114 5.36 1.90 5.97
CA PRO A 114 4.67 2.70 4.96
C PRO A 114 5.55 3.74 4.26
N GLU A 115 6.61 4.20 4.93
CA GLU A 115 7.51 5.22 4.37
C GLU A 115 8.50 4.66 3.35
N ALA A 116 8.70 3.33 3.39
CA ALA A 116 9.63 2.64 2.49
C ALA A 116 8.92 1.92 1.33
N PHE A 117 7.64 2.21 1.08
CA PHE A 117 6.93 1.69 -0.08
C PHE A 117 7.35 2.41 -1.35
N ASP A 118 7.65 1.63 -2.37
CA ASP A 118 7.86 2.13 -3.72
C ASP A 118 7.16 1.21 -4.74
N VAL A 119 6.72 1.76 -5.85
CA VAL A 119 6.18 0.99 -6.97
C VAL A 119 6.91 1.36 -8.24
N LYS A 120 7.62 0.40 -8.78
CA LYS A 120 8.30 0.53 -10.06
C LYS A 120 7.39 0.07 -11.17
N ILE A 121 7.16 0.94 -12.12
CA ILE A 121 6.35 0.72 -13.30
C ILE A 121 7.31 0.71 -14.49
N ASP A 122 7.46 -0.46 -15.12
CA ASP A 122 8.32 -0.66 -16.27
C ASP A 122 7.45 -0.85 -17.53
N PRO A 123 7.17 0.21 -18.29
CA PRO A 123 6.32 0.14 -19.47
C PRO A 123 7.06 -0.45 -20.68
N ASN A 124 6.35 -1.27 -21.45
CA ASN A 124 6.81 -1.78 -22.75
C ASN A 124 5.87 -1.26 -23.87
N PRO A 125 6.16 -0.11 -24.47
CA PRO A 125 5.30 0.48 -25.51
C PRO A 125 5.13 -0.40 -26.75
N ALA A 126 6.13 -1.23 -27.07
CA ALA A 126 6.08 -2.08 -28.25
C ALA A 126 5.03 -3.19 -28.17
N ARG A 127 4.61 -3.56 -26.94
CA ARG A 127 3.59 -4.59 -26.68
C ARG A 127 2.34 -4.04 -26.01
N ASN A 128 2.32 -2.74 -25.70
CA ASN A 128 1.29 -2.14 -24.87
C ASN A 128 1.10 -2.87 -23.53
N GLU A 129 2.22 -3.25 -22.93
CA GLU A 129 2.28 -3.98 -21.67
C GLU A 129 3.07 -3.20 -20.63
N VAL A 130 2.85 -3.55 -19.36
CA VAL A 130 3.57 -2.94 -18.24
C VAL A 130 3.87 -3.98 -17.16
N ASP A 131 5.09 -3.99 -16.67
CA ASP A 131 5.49 -4.76 -15.49
C ASP A 131 5.41 -3.87 -14.25
N VAL A 132 4.74 -4.37 -13.21
CA VAL A 132 4.58 -3.65 -11.94
C VAL A 132 5.36 -4.39 -10.86
N THR A 133 6.29 -3.70 -10.20
CA THR A 133 7.07 -4.24 -9.08
C THR A 133 6.80 -3.43 -7.83
N TYR A 134 6.18 -4.06 -6.84
CA TYR A 134 6.00 -3.49 -5.52
C TYR A 134 7.25 -3.72 -4.69
N VAL A 135 7.85 -2.65 -4.19
CA VAL A 135 9.01 -2.70 -3.29
C VAL A 135 8.52 -2.41 -1.88
N VAL A 136 8.74 -3.34 -0.97
CA VAL A 136 8.33 -3.24 0.42
C VAL A 136 9.53 -3.34 1.35
N ALA A 137 9.44 -2.77 2.53
CA ALA A 137 10.40 -2.98 3.61
C ALA A 137 9.68 -3.54 4.83
N GLU A 138 10.19 -4.64 5.36
CA GLU A 138 9.61 -5.27 6.54
C GLU A 138 10.07 -4.60 7.82
N LYS A 139 9.13 -4.35 8.74
CA LYS A 139 9.42 -3.88 10.09
C LYS A 139 8.97 -4.89 11.13
N SER A 140 9.51 -4.79 12.34
CA SER A 140 9.04 -5.59 13.46
C SER A 140 7.64 -5.13 13.88
N SER A 141 6.71 -6.07 13.94
CA SER A 141 5.31 -5.82 14.31
C SER A 141 4.89 -6.60 15.56
N ASP A 142 5.80 -7.37 16.13
CA ASP A 142 5.53 -8.14 17.33
C ASP A 142 5.42 -7.19 18.52
N GLN A 143 4.46 -7.45 19.39
CA GLN A 143 4.16 -6.60 20.53
C GLN A 143 4.25 -7.41 21.83
N ILE A 144 4.90 -6.79 22.82
CA ILE A 144 4.92 -7.29 24.20
C ILE A 144 4.18 -6.26 25.05
N GLN A 145 3.18 -6.69 25.76
CA GLN A 145 2.39 -5.86 26.68
C GLN A 145 2.62 -6.36 28.10
N LEU A 146 3.17 -5.49 28.94
CA LEU A 146 3.32 -5.75 30.38
C LEU A 146 2.55 -4.69 31.15
N GLN A 147 1.61 -5.12 31.97
CA GLN A 147 0.85 -4.26 32.86
C GLN A 147 0.95 -4.83 34.28
N GLY A 148 1.17 -3.95 35.24
CA GLY A 148 1.24 -4.32 36.64
C GLY A 148 0.72 -3.22 37.54
N GLY A 149 0.14 -3.58 38.67
CA GLY A 149 -0.38 -2.64 39.65
C GLY A 149 -0.53 -3.25 41.02
N TRP A 150 -0.75 -2.40 42.00
CA TRP A 150 -1.06 -2.77 43.36
C TRP A 150 -2.48 -2.29 43.71
N GLY A 151 -3.33 -3.21 44.12
CA GLY A 151 -4.71 -2.87 44.48
C GLY A 151 -5.30 -3.84 45.50
N GLY A 152 -5.99 -3.31 46.52
CA GLY A 152 -6.61 -4.14 47.55
C GLY A 152 -5.64 -5.04 48.32
N GLY A 153 -4.40 -4.57 48.55
CA GLY A 153 -3.36 -5.36 49.23
C GLY A 153 -2.73 -6.49 48.39
N ARG A 154 -2.91 -6.45 47.06
CA ARG A 154 -2.45 -7.50 46.14
C ARG A 154 -1.72 -6.92 44.95
N VAL A 155 -0.80 -7.70 44.39
CA VAL A 155 -0.19 -7.42 43.11
C VAL A 155 -1.06 -8.00 42.02
N VAL A 156 -1.45 -7.18 41.07
CA VAL A 156 -2.17 -7.57 39.84
C VAL A 156 -1.27 -7.36 38.63
N GLY A 157 -1.33 -8.25 37.67
CA GLY A 157 -0.49 -8.10 36.50
C GLY A 157 -1.05 -8.83 35.27
N SER A 158 -0.67 -8.35 34.09
CA SER A 158 -0.91 -9.03 32.83
C SER A 158 0.33 -8.98 31.95
N LEU A 159 0.59 -10.09 31.26
CA LEU A 159 1.64 -10.23 30.26
C LEU A 159 0.97 -10.70 28.97
N GLY A 160 1.18 -9.93 27.90
CA GLY A 160 0.66 -10.23 26.57
C GLY A 160 1.78 -10.28 25.54
N PHE A 161 1.68 -11.24 24.63
CA PHE A 161 2.51 -11.34 23.44
C PHE A 161 1.60 -11.38 22.23
N THR A 162 1.85 -10.54 21.22
CA THR A 162 1.13 -10.55 19.97
C THR A 162 2.11 -10.61 18.81
N PHE A 163 1.98 -11.64 17.98
CA PHE A 163 2.77 -11.86 16.78
C PHE A 163 1.87 -11.64 15.56
N ASN A 164 2.17 -10.64 14.75
CA ASN A 164 1.29 -10.20 13.66
C ASN A 164 1.60 -10.85 12.29
N ASN A 165 2.72 -11.52 12.16
CA ASN A 165 3.10 -12.23 10.94
C ASN A 165 3.49 -13.67 11.26
N PHE A 166 2.69 -14.33 12.09
CA PHE A 166 2.92 -15.71 12.48
C PHE A 166 2.71 -16.67 11.32
N SER A 167 3.41 -17.81 11.34
CA SER A 167 3.28 -18.89 10.37
C SER A 167 3.10 -20.23 11.06
N SER A 168 1.91 -20.78 11.02
CA SER A 168 1.65 -22.14 11.53
C SER A 168 2.33 -23.22 10.69
N ARG A 169 2.52 -22.98 9.39
CA ARG A 169 3.22 -23.92 8.47
C ARG A 169 4.68 -24.08 8.82
N ASN A 170 5.32 -23.00 9.28
CA ASN A 170 6.73 -22.99 9.64
C ASN A 170 7.00 -23.45 11.09
N LEU A 171 5.98 -23.95 11.80
CA LEU A 171 6.12 -24.37 13.21
C LEU A 171 7.19 -25.42 13.41
N PHE A 172 7.36 -26.32 12.45
CA PHE A 172 8.37 -27.39 12.49
C PHE A 172 9.67 -27.05 11.74
N ASN A 173 9.81 -25.83 11.23
CA ASN A 173 10.97 -25.39 10.48
C ASN A 173 11.78 -24.38 11.31
N GLY A 174 12.74 -24.86 12.11
CA GLY A 174 13.54 -24.05 13.02
C GLY A 174 14.35 -22.94 12.33
N SER A 175 14.66 -23.04 11.04
CA SER A 175 15.35 -21.99 10.29
C SER A 175 14.49 -20.73 10.09
N LYS A 176 13.17 -20.85 10.21
CA LYS A 176 12.20 -19.75 10.07
C LYS A 176 11.78 -19.11 11.39
N TRP A 177 12.39 -19.55 12.52
CA TRP A 177 12.11 -19.01 13.84
C TRP A 177 12.95 -17.76 14.13
N ARG A 178 12.25 -16.58 14.37
CA ARG A 178 12.91 -15.29 14.69
C ARG A 178 12.00 -14.34 15.49
N PRO A 179 11.68 -14.51 16.74
CA PRO A 179 11.85 -15.67 17.64
C PRO A 179 10.81 -16.78 17.45
N LEU A 180 9.67 -16.49 16.80
CA LEU A 180 8.65 -17.45 16.41
C LEU A 180 8.60 -17.61 14.87
N PRO A 181 8.03 -18.72 14.38
CA PRO A 181 7.86 -18.91 12.94
C PRO A 181 6.97 -17.82 12.36
N SER A 182 7.46 -17.18 11.32
CA SER A 182 6.78 -16.04 10.70
C SER A 182 6.69 -16.19 9.18
N GLY A 183 5.81 -15.39 8.54
CA GLY A 183 5.76 -15.25 7.10
C GLY A 183 4.39 -15.47 6.45
N ASP A 184 3.40 -16.03 7.13
CA ASP A 184 2.07 -16.31 6.56
C ASP A 184 1.01 -15.24 6.89
N GLY A 185 1.41 -14.17 7.61
CA GLY A 185 0.49 -13.07 7.95
C GLY A 185 -0.57 -13.43 8.98
N GLN A 186 -0.46 -14.60 9.63
CA GLN A 186 -1.35 -15.01 10.71
C GLN A 186 -1.09 -14.19 11.98
N ARG A 187 -2.10 -14.05 12.82
CA ARG A 187 -1.95 -13.38 14.12
C ARG A 187 -2.08 -14.39 15.25
N LEU A 188 -1.06 -14.47 16.11
CA LEU A 188 -1.08 -15.24 17.34
C LEU A 188 -0.96 -14.29 18.53
N SER A 189 -1.92 -14.35 19.46
CA SER A 189 -1.89 -13.57 20.69
C SER A 189 -1.99 -14.49 21.91
N LEU A 190 -1.07 -14.29 22.85
CA LEU A 190 -0.99 -15.03 24.10
C LEU A 190 -1.07 -14.02 25.25
N VAL A 191 -2.06 -14.16 26.11
CA VAL A 191 -2.26 -13.24 27.25
C VAL A 191 -2.41 -14.03 28.53
N ALA A 192 -1.56 -13.72 29.51
CA ALA A 192 -1.68 -14.21 30.88
C ALA A 192 -2.01 -13.06 31.81
N ARG A 193 -3.04 -13.22 32.62
CA ARG A 193 -3.46 -12.26 33.65
C ARG A 193 -3.51 -12.92 34.99
N SER A 194 -3.04 -12.22 36.03
CA SER A 194 -3.10 -12.71 37.41
C SER A 194 -3.58 -11.61 38.35
N ASN A 195 -4.47 -11.97 39.24
CA ASN A 195 -4.88 -11.12 40.36
C ASN A 195 -4.42 -11.81 41.69
N GLY A 196 -3.11 -11.99 41.81
CA GLY A 196 -2.52 -12.72 42.91
C GLY A 196 -2.80 -14.23 42.85
N VAL A 197 -3.04 -14.84 44.02
CA VAL A 197 -3.20 -16.30 44.16
C VAL A 197 -4.59 -16.80 43.75
N TYR A 198 -5.60 -15.92 43.70
CA TYR A 198 -7.01 -16.31 43.59
C TYR A 198 -7.55 -16.33 42.15
N TYR A 199 -6.93 -15.63 41.23
CA TYR A 199 -7.41 -15.58 39.87
C TYR A 199 -6.22 -15.55 38.88
N GLN A 200 -6.24 -16.51 38.01
CA GLN A 200 -5.33 -16.60 36.87
C GLN A 200 -6.18 -16.83 35.62
N ASN A 201 -5.87 -16.10 34.56
CA ASN A 201 -6.53 -16.24 33.27
C ASN A 201 -5.49 -16.32 32.18
N TYR A 202 -5.61 -17.34 31.34
CA TYR A 202 -4.77 -17.54 30.15
C TYR A 202 -5.66 -17.50 28.92
N ASN A 203 -5.34 -16.63 27.99
CA ASN A 203 -6.05 -16.50 26.72
C ASN A 203 -5.09 -16.72 25.56
N ILE A 204 -5.49 -17.56 24.63
CA ILE A 204 -4.80 -17.81 23.38
C ILE A 204 -5.77 -17.45 22.27
N SER A 205 -5.36 -16.53 21.38
CA SER A 205 -6.14 -16.14 20.21
C SER A 205 -5.29 -16.37 18.96
N PHE A 206 -5.87 -17.04 17.98
CA PHE A 206 -5.28 -17.27 16.68
C PHE A 206 -6.22 -16.75 15.60
N VAL A 207 -5.71 -15.97 14.67
CA VAL A 207 -6.47 -15.42 13.56
C VAL A 207 -5.76 -15.76 12.27
N GLU A 208 -6.48 -16.43 11.38
CA GLU A 208 -6.11 -16.66 9.98
C GLU A 208 -6.84 -15.62 9.14
N PRO A 209 -6.14 -14.73 8.41
CA PRO A 209 -6.76 -13.62 7.69
C PRO A 209 -7.26 -14.03 6.29
N TRP A 210 -8.00 -15.14 6.17
CA TRP A 210 -8.59 -15.60 4.91
C TRP A 210 -10.09 -15.41 4.89
#